data_c057f3c4c2b5c406e89c62506c43667a
#
_entry.id   c057f3c4c2b5c406e89c62506c43667a
#
_cell.length_a   1.000
_cell.length_b   1.000
_cell.length_c   1.000
_cell.angle_alpha   90.00
_cell.angle_beta   90.00
_cell.angle_gamma   90.00
#
_symmetry.space_group_name_H-M   'P 1'
#
loop_
_entity.id
_entity.type
_entity.pdbx_description
1 polymer ?
#
loop_
_entity_poly.entity_id
_entity_poly.type
_entity_poly.pdbx_seq_one_letter_code
_entity_poly.pdbx_strand_id
1 'polypeptide(L)'
;MEFRILGPLQVLADDRQVALGAAQQREVLAILLLHRGEVVSVDRIVDDLWGERQPDKATKTVQVYVSRLRKVLGDGVLVTRAGGYALELNGASVDADRFSRLADEGRKALDNGDPRGAREKLTAALALWRGPALADLAYEPFAQNEASRLEELRLVAVENRAEADLALGRHAELVPELEALVREHPTRERLLGALMLALYRSGRQVEALETYRDARRTLDEELGLEPGSRLQQLERSILTHDPTIEGPPATGSMAVLRRRRRGGMLVALGGALLLAGAVAAVTLRTGSGETPTPPRVLPNSVVRIDPDTLEATDVVRVGSAPDLVVAAGGFVWITHHVLKDFGYGRLRDAGDRTLNRVNPETGEVETVGGLAPCGLAPDPSGDVWVANCFASRGRDANVVRVDATTLDFDATYRVPGGDVGGVYYRAFAYGGGSLWLDGPDLRKHATVIQLDPQSGKQRAIRLPNPGAALAWAETSGDLWGSNYGEGTLTRLHASTRAVETVNVSARPGHLLVDGDTVWVGDWDSPGLERLPAVGPSRPRLVDLPVRTFGGGVWLIAAGEGYIWATTPRDRALWRIDPKTNEAKRIPMPYPPTGVDVNEGDVWVTVRRTCHLGCRG
;
A
#
# COMPACT_ATOMS: atom_id res chain seq x y z
N MET A 1 26.35 13.50 25.13
CA MET A 1 24.94 13.46 24.68
C MET A 1 24.90 13.04 23.22
N GLU A 2 23.94 12.18 22.83
CA GLU A 2 23.74 11.72 21.45
C GLU A 2 22.28 11.94 21.04
N PHE A 3 22.07 12.61 19.91
CA PHE A 3 20.76 12.77 19.27
C PHE A 3 20.59 11.72 18.19
N ARG A 4 19.46 11.01 18.20
CA ARG A 4 19.18 9.91 17.28
C ARG A 4 17.91 10.17 16.49
N ILE A 5 18.04 10.27 15.17
CA ILE A 5 16.95 10.50 14.21
C ILE A 5 16.86 9.42 13.12
N LEU A 6 17.78 8.46 13.10
CA LEU A 6 17.70 7.29 12.22
C LEU A 6 16.76 6.22 12.81
N GLY A 7 15.52 6.60 13.02
CA GLY A 7 14.45 5.92 13.71
C GLY A 7 13.58 6.93 14.43
N PRO A 8 12.76 6.55 15.42
CA PRO A 8 12.07 7.49 16.29
C PRO A 8 13.07 8.42 16.99
N LEU A 9 12.69 9.70 17.16
CA LEU A 9 13.53 10.70 17.81
C LEU A 9 13.87 10.28 19.25
N GLN A 10 15.16 10.15 19.54
CA GLN A 10 15.68 9.85 20.88
C GLN A 10 16.86 10.73 21.22
N VAL A 11 17.02 11.01 22.50
CA VAL A 11 18.22 11.66 23.05
C VAL A 11 18.79 10.76 24.14
N LEU A 12 20.09 10.51 24.08
CA LEU A 12 20.83 9.78 25.10
C LEU A 12 21.80 10.69 25.79
N ALA A 13 21.85 10.61 27.13
CA ALA A 13 22.87 11.18 27.95
C ALA A 13 23.50 10.05 28.77
N ASP A 14 24.81 9.85 28.64
CA ASP A 14 25.56 8.76 29.30
C ASP A 14 24.87 7.38 29.11
N ASP A 15 24.53 7.06 27.85
CA ASP A 15 23.81 5.85 27.39
C ASP A 15 22.41 5.65 28.01
N ARG A 16 21.84 6.65 28.67
CA ARG A 16 20.48 6.60 29.20
C ARG A 16 19.56 7.48 28.38
N GLN A 17 18.38 6.95 28.06
CA GLN A 17 17.37 7.69 27.32
C GLN A 17 16.81 8.83 28.16
N VAL A 18 16.83 10.02 27.60
CA VAL A 18 16.29 11.24 28.19
C VAL A 18 14.81 11.37 27.84
N ALA A 19 13.94 11.59 28.82
CA ALA A 19 12.51 11.80 28.59
C ALA A 19 12.26 13.22 28.06
N LEU A 20 11.85 13.33 26.79
CA LEU A 20 11.66 14.60 26.09
C LEU A 20 10.31 15.29 26.37
N GLY A 21 9.40 14.63 27.10
CA GLY A 21 8.08 15.19 27.45
C GLY A 21 7.02 15.01 26.36
N ALA A 22 6.12 15.99 26.22
CA ALA A 22 4.97 15.93 25.32
C ALA A 22 5.37 15.95 23.83
N ALA A 23 4.45 15.51 22.93
CA ALA A 23 4.68 15.42 21.48
C ALA A 23 5.21 16.74 20.90
N GLN A 24 4.51 17.84 21.08
CA GLN A 24 4.92 19.15 20.56
C GLN A 24 6.28 19.65 21.10
N GLN A 25 6.68 19.25 22.30
CA GLN A 25 8.01 19.54 22.83
C GLN A 25 9.10 18.77 22.06
N ARG A 26 8.78 17.53 21.63
CA ARG A 26 9.66 16.71 20.78
C ARG A 26 9.75 17.29 19.36
N GLU A 27 8.64 17.79 18.83
CA GLU A 27 8.58 18.48 17.52
C GLU A 27 9.47 19.71 17.50
N VAL A 28 9.41 20.58 18.55
CA VAL A 28 10.33 21.73 18.68
C VAL A 28 11.79 21.29 18.66
N LEU A 29 12.13 20.23 19.39
CA LEU A 29 13.51 19.71 19.37
C LEU A 29 13.89 19.20 17.98
N ALA A 30 13.00 18.51 17.31
CA ALA A 30 13.24 18.01 15.96
C ALA A 30 13.47 19.15 14.97
N ILE A 31 12.62 20.18 14.95
CA ILE A 31 12.79 21.38 14.10
C ILE A 31 14.19 21.98 14.32
N LEU A 32 14.59 22.19 15.56
CA LEU A 32 15.90 22.76 15.89
C LEU A 32 17.06 21.82 15.52
N LEU A 33 16.87 20.51 15.64
CA LEU A 33 17.87 19.49 15.29
C LEU A 33 18.07 19.40 13.76
N LEU A 34 17.00 19.54 12.99
CA LEU A 34 17.06 19.55 11.52
C LEU A 34 17.77 20.81 10.99
N HIS A 35 17.69 21.92 11.73
CA HIS A 35 18.37 23.19 11.44
C HIS A 35 19.56 23.45 12.37
N ARG A 36 20.23 22.38 12.84
CA ARG A 36 21.37 22.49 13.77
C ARG A 36 22.48 23.38 13.23
N GLY A 37 22.99 24.21 14.08
CA GLY A 37 23.99 25.24 13.71
C GLY A 37 23.40 26.52 13.09
N GLU A 38 22.08 26.57 12.85
CA GLU A 38 21.36 27.74 12.35
C GLU A 38 20.44 28.30 13.43
N VAL A 39 20.09 29.58 13.28
CA VAL A 39 19.08 30.23 14.13
C VAL A 39 17.71 30.04 13.48
N VAL A 40 16.82 29.32 14.16
CA VAL A 40 15.43 29.16 13.72
C VAL A 40 14.58 30.23 14.41
N SER A 41 13.87 31.04 13.62
CA SER A 41 13.00 32.08 14.16
C SER A 41 11.81 31.48 14.92
N VAL A 42 11.30 32.22 15.91
CA VAL A 42 10.13 31.76 16.67
C VAL A 42 8.92 31.62 15.75
N ASP A 43 8.75 32.53 14.78
CA ASP A 43 7.64 32.48 13.82
C ASP A 43 7.71 31.22 12.96
N ARG A 44 8.93 30.84 12.49
CA ARG A 44 9.11 29.60 11.75
C ARG A 44 8.78 28.37 12.60
N ILE A 45 9.19 28.32 13.87
CA ILE A 45 8.84 27.22 14.77
C ILE A 45 7.31 27.15 14.95
N VAL A 46 6.65 28.30 15.05
CA VAL A 46 5.19 28.38 15.14
C VAL A 46 4.52 27.86 13.88
N ASP A 47 5.01 28.28 12.71
CA ASP A 47 4.49 27.84 11.42
C ASP A 47 4.68 26.32 11.21
N ASP A 48 5.86 25.80 11.55
CA ASP A 48 6.18 24.37 11.42
C ASP A 48 5.33 23.50 12.37
N LEU A 49 4.95 24.01 13.57
CA LEU A 49 4.15 23.29 14.56
C LEU A 49 2.65 23.32 14.29
N TRP A 50 2.11 24.44 13.81
CA TRP A 50 0.66 24.65 13.76
C TRP A 50 0.13 25.13 12.40
N GLY A 51 0.99 25.60 11.49
CA GLY A 51 0.59 26.15 10.21
C GLY A 51 -0.47 27.25 10.38
N GLU A 52 -1.60 27.11 9.71
CA GLU A 52 -2.72 28.07 9.80
C GLU A 52 -3.53 27.96 11.13
N ARG A 53 -3.32 26.94 11.94
CA ARG A 53 -4.09 26.69 13.19
C ARG A 53 -3.34 27.12 14.43
N GLN A 54 -2.73 28.30 14.39
CA GLN A 54 -1.91 28.80 15.49
C GLN A 54 -2.79 29.15 16.70
N PRO A 55 -2.41 28.72 17.92
CA PRO A 55 -3.07 29.16 19.15
C PRO A 55 -2.77 30.64 19.45
N ASP A 56 -3.69 31.35 20.11
CA ASP A 56 -3.56 32.78 20.46
C ASP A 56 -2.24 33.14 21.17
N LYS A 57 -1.60 32.19 21.83
CA LYS A 57 -0.37 32.36 22.59
C LYS A 57 0.76 31.46 22.06
N ALA A 58 0.81 31.18 20.75
CA ALA A 58 1.76 30.29 20.12
C ALA A 58 3.22 30.57 20.53
N THR A 59 3.67 31.81 20.39
CA THR A 59 5.01 32.27 20.79
C THR A 59 5.33 31.94 22.25
N LYS A 60 4.39 32.19 23.17
CA LYS A 60 4.60 31.89 24.59
C LYS A 60 4.65 30.39 24.86
N THR A 61 3.88 29.61 24.11
CA THR A 61 3.91 28.15 24.19
C THR A 61 5.26 27.58 23.73
N VAL A 62 5.82 28.08 22.61
CA VAL A 62 7.17 27.74 22.17
C VAL A 62 8.22 28.05 23.24
N GLN A 63 8.13 29.24 23.88
CA GLN A 63 9.04 29.61 24.98
C GLN A 63 8.97 28.61 26.15
N VAL A 64 7.77 28.14 26.49
CA VAL A 64 7.60 27.12 27.54
C VAL A 64 8.23 25.78 27.11
N TYR A 65 8.05 25.35 25.88
CA TYR A 65 8.69 24.13 25.37
C TYR A 65 10.21 24.22 25.38
N VAL A 66 10.77 25.33 24.88
CA VAL A 66 12.20 25.60 24.93
C VAL A 66 12.75 25.59 26.37
N SER A 67 12.03 26.23 27.30
CA SER A 67 12.44 26.22 28.73
C SER A 67 12.45 24.80 29.33
N ARG A 68 11.45 23.97 28.98
CA ARG A 68 11.41 22.57 29.43
C ARG A 68 12.50 21.73 28.80
N LEU A 69 12.79 21.91 27.49
CA LEU A 69 13.86 21.22 26.79
C LEU A 69 15.23 21.56 27.41
N ARG A 70 15.49 22.83 27.75
CA ARG A 70 16.72 23.24 28.44
C ARG A 70 16.95 22.52 29.77
N LYS A 71 15.88 22.35 30.56
CA LYS A 71 15.97 21.61 31.85
C LYS A 71 16.38 20.15 31.67
N VAL A 72 16.02 19.56 30.52
CA VAL A 72 16.24 18.13 30.23
C VAL A 72 17.56 17.91 29.48
N LEU A 73 17.93 18.83 28.57
CA LEU A 73 19.13 18.73 27.73
C LEU A 73 20.37 19.35 28.39
N GLY A 74 20.18 20.13 29.45
CA GLY A 74 21.24 20.88 30.08
C GLY A 74 21.52 22.24 29.43
N ASP A 75 22.29 23.06 30.15
CA ASP A 75 22.62 24.41 29.71
C ASP A 75 23.60 24.39 28.53
N GLY A 76 23.40 25.30 27.57
CA GLY A 76 24.30 25.50 26.44
C GLY A 76 23.99 24.66 25.19
N VAL A 77 23.11 23.66 25.25
CA VAL A 77 22.71 22.89 24.07
C VAL A 77 21.65 23.64 23.22
N LEU A 78 20.71 24.28 23.90
CA LEU A 78 19.64 25.04 23.26
C LEU A 78 19.77 26.52 23.65
N VAL A 79 20.30 27.34 22.75
CA VAL A 79 20.63 28.73 23.00
C VAL A 79 19.64 29.70 22.41
N THR A 80 19.47 30.87 23.06
CA THR A 80 18.72 31.98 22.47
C THR A 80 19.68 32.86 21.66
N ARG A 81 19.31 33.18 20.46
CA ARG A 81 20.02 34.10 19.56
C ARG A 81 19.06 35.23 19.15
N ALA A 82 19.61 36.31 18.56
CA ALA A 82 18.77 37.37 18.04
C ALA A 82 17.76 36.80 17.03
N GLY A 83 16.47 36.93 17.34
CA GLY A 83 15.36 36.50 16.47
C GLY A 83 14.88 35.04 16.65
N GLY A 84 15.53 34.22 17.50
CA GLY A 84 15.06 32.82 17.62
C GLY A 84 15.89 31.93 18.55
N TYR A 85 15.93 30.66 18.24
CA TYR A 85 16.65 29.63 18.96
C TYR A 85 17.59 28.87 18.04
N ALA A 86 18.69 28.38 18.58
CA ALA A 86 19.63 27.51 17.89
C ALA A 86 19.98 26.29 18.76
N LEU A 87 20.17 25.14 18.12
CA LEU A 87 20.72 23.95 18.74
C LEU A 87 22.25 23.94 18.50
N GLU A 88 23.01 24.05 19.56
CA GLU A 88 24.48 23.96 19.54
C GLU A 88 24.92 22.61 20.11
N LEU A 89 25.61 21.82 19.30
CA LEU A 89 25.93 20.44 19.68
C LEU A 89 26.98 20.34 20.76
N ASN A 90 27.94 21.32 20.88
CA ASN A 90 28.94 21.43 21.95
C ASN A 90 29.58 20.08 22.35
N GLY A 91 29.96 19.26 21.36
CA GLY A 91 30.50 17.91 21.57
C GLY A 91 29.47 16.80 21.62
N ALA A 92 28.18 17.11 21.55
CA ALA A 92 27.14 16.10 21.30
C ALA A 92 27.21 15.59 19.86
N SER A 93 26.76 14.36 19.63
CA SER A 93 26.75 13.73 18.30
C SER A 93 25.33 13.55 17.80
N VAL A 94 25.19 13.50 16.46
CA VAL A 94 23.96 13.12 15.79
C VAL A 94 24.21 11.82 15.01
N ASP A 95 23.34 10.82 15.17
CA ASP A 95 23.49 9.52 14.50
C ASP A 95 23.48 9.65 12.97
N ALA A 96 22.69 10.57 12.40
CA ALA A 96 22.67 10.86 10.97
C ALA A 96 24.01 11.42 10.44
N ASP A 97 24.72 12.26 11.21
CA ASP A 97 26.04 12.77 10.81
C ASP A 97 27.08 11.65 10.86
N ARG A 98 27.00 10.79 11.86
CA ARG A 98 27.85 9.61 11.97
C ARG A 98 27.58 8.62 10.83
N PHE A 99 26.31 8.40 10.48
CA PHE A 99 25.92 7.58 9.35
C PHE A 99 26.51 8.12 8.04
N SER A 100 26.28 9.41 7.75
CA SER A 100 26.76 10.05 6.52
C SER A 100 28.28 9.92 6.39
N ARG A 101 29.03 10.16 7.46
CA ARG A 101 30.49 10.02 7.48
C ARG A 101 30.92 8.58 7.19
N LEU A 102 30.33 7.58 7.86
CA LEU A 102 30.67 6.17 7.65
C LEU A 102 30.28 5.69 6.25
N ALA A 103 29.15 6.15 5.71
CA ALA A 103 28.70 5.84 4.35
C ALA A 103 29.69 6.42 3.31
N ASP A 104 30.16 7.66 3.50
CA ASP A 104 31.16 8.28 2.64
C ASP A 104 32.53 7.60 2.73
N GLU A 105 32.98 7.21 3.94
CA GLU A 105 34.19 6.43 4.13
C GLU A 105 34.11 5.08 3.40
N GLY A 106 32.95 4.41 3.50
CA GLY A 106 32.70 3.14 2.83
C GLY A 106 32.70 3.28 1.30
N ARG A 107 32.08 4.33 0.77
CA ARG A 107 32.12 4.62 -0.68
C ARG A 107 33.55 4.88 -1.17
N LYS A 108 34.30 5.71 -0.46
CA LYS A 108 35.70 5.97 -0.79
C LYS A 108 36.57 4.71 -0.75
N ALA A 109 36.32 3.80 0.19
CA ALA A 109 37.01 2.51 0.24
C ALA A 109 36.70 1.66 -1.01
N LEU A 110 35.43 1.63 -1.48
CA LEU A 110 35.08 0.99 -2.76
C LEU A 110 35.83 1.60 -3.94
N ASP A 111 35.82 2.93 -4.06
CA ASP A 111 36.49 3.66 -5.13
C ASP A 111 38.02 3.37 -5.15
N ASN A 112 38.60 3.10 -3.98
CA ASN A 112 40.01 2.75 -3.81
C ASN A 112 40.30 1.24 -3.96
N GLY A 113 39.32 0.40 -4.30
CA GLY A 113 39.49 -1.04 -4.48
C GLY A 113 39.65 -1.82 -3.16
N ASP A 114 39.17 -1.29 -2.04
CA ASP A 114 39.10 -1.98 -0.75
C ASP A 114 37.67 -2.40 -0.37
N PRO A 115 37.16 -3.51 -0.92
CA PRO A 115 35.80 -3.97 -0.63
C PRO A 115 35.63 -4.45 0.82
N ARG A 116 36.71 -4.85 1.52
CA ARG A 116 36.63 -5.27 2.92
C ARG A 116 36.41 -4.06 3.83
N GLY A 117 37.20 -3.03 3.68
CA GLY A 117 37.05 -1.79 4.42
C GLY A 117 35.72 -1.10 4.10
N ALA A 118 35.29 -1.12 2.84
CA ALA A 118 34.00 -0.60 2.43
C ALA A 118 32.83 -1.31 3.13
N ARG A 119 32.82 -2.64 3.10
CA ARG A 119 31.81 -3.45 3.78
C ARG A 119 31.73 -3.18 5.28
N GLU A 120 32.88 -3.10 5.94
CA GLU A 120 32.95 -2.82 7.38
C GLU A 120 32.31 -1.46 7.71
N LYS A 121 32.70 -0.42 7.00
CA LYS A 121 32.18 0.94 7.20
C LYS A 121 30.70 1.05 6.90
N LEU A 122 30.24 0.49 5.78
CA LEU A 122 28.84 0.52 5.36
C LEU A 122 27.94 -0.31 6.28
N THR A 123 28.41 -1.46 6.76
CA THR A 123 27.68 -2.25 7.76
C THR A 123 27.55 -1.48 9.08
N ALA A 124 28.62 -0.82 9.53
CA ALA A 124 28.59 0.02 10.72
C ALA A 124 27.66 1.24 10.55
N ALA A 125 27.62 1.83 9.36
CA ALA A 125 26.68 2.91 9.04
C ALA A 125 25.24 2.45 9.12
N LEU A 126 24.91 1.34 8.45
CA LEU A 126 23.55 0.79 8.41
C LEU A 126 23.06 0.29 9.78
N ALA A 127 23.98 -0.16 10.64
CA ALA A 127 23.65 -0.55 12.02
C ALA A 127 23.18 0.60 12.93
N LEU A 128 23.34 1.85 12.52
CA LEU A 128 22.82 3.02 13.25
C LEU A 128 21.29 3.18 13.08
N TRP A 129 20.72 2.53 12.07
CA TRP A 129 19.30 2.62 11.79
C TRP A 129 18.50 1.71 12.72
N ARG A 130 17.45 2.28 13.34
CA ARG A 130 16.54 1.61 14.29
C ARG A 130 15.12 1.48 13.73
N GLY A 131 14.89 1.99 12.53
CA GLY A 131 13.61 2.06 11.82
C GLY A 131 13.64 3.16 10.76
N PRO A 132 12.49 3.54 10.20
CA PRO A 132 12.39 4.70 9.32
C PRO A 132 12.86 5.98 10.01
N ALA A 133 13.56 6.86 9.28
CA ALA A 133 14.05 8.12 9.81
C ALA A 133 12.90 8.96 10.38
N LEU A 134 13.08 9.51 11.60
CA LEU A 134 12.06 10.34 12.25
C LEU A 134 10.67 9.67 12.31
N ALA A 135 10.61 8.37 12.53
CA ALA A 135 9.39 7.57 12.40
C ALA A 135 8.20 8.07 13.25
N ASP A 136 8.47 8.69 14.39
CA ASP A 136 7.46 9.29 15.26
C ASP A 136 7.03 10.71 14.84
N LEU A 137 7.69 11.27 13.80
CA LEU A 137 7.41 12.58 13.21
C LEU A 137 7.16 12.46 11.69
N ALA A 138 6.88 11.26 11.19
CA ALA A 138 6.74 10.98 9.77
C ALA A 138 5.58 11.78 9.10
N TYR A 139 4.61 12.23 9.89
CA TYR A 139 3.47 13.00 9.41
C TYR A 139 3.68 14.52 9.50
N GLU A 140 4.76 14.97 10.15
CA GLU A 140 5.05 16.39 10.30
C GLU A 140 5.71 16.95 9.03
N PRO A 141 5.11 17.97 8.36
CA PRO A 141 5.60 18.49 7.08
C PRO A 141 7.07 18.93 7.13
N PHE A 142 7.51 19.50 8.25
CA PHE A 142 8.90 19.95 8.44
C PHE A 142 9.92 18.80 8.46
N ALA A 143 9.50 17.58 8.84
CA ALA A 143 10.37 16.41 8.96
C ALA A 143 10.46 15.58 7.66
N GLN A 144 9.44 15.63 6.80
CA GLN A 144 9.30 14.74 5.64
C GLN A 144 10.46 14.85 4.64
N ASN A 145 10.91 16.07 4.32
CA ASN A 145 12.00 16.28 3.36
C ASN A 145 13.30 15.65 3.86
N GLU A 146 13.62 15.84 5.14
CA GLU A 146 14.85 15.29 5.72
C GLU A 146 14.75 13.77 5.93
N ALA A 147 13.60 13.27 6.35
CA ALA A 147 13.36 11.83 6.44
C ALA A 147 13.54 11.15 5.06
N SER A 148 12.95 11.70 4.01
CA SER A 148 13.11 11.19 2.63
C SER A 148 14.55 11.25 2.15
N ARG A 149 15.28 12.33 2.46
CA ARG A 149 16.70 12.46 2.13
C ARG A 149 17.55 11.40 2.85
N LEU A 150 17.28 11.16 4.12
CA LEU A 150 18.00 10.15 4.92
C LEU A 150 17.71 8.74 4.40
N GLU A 151 16.47 8.41 4.08
CA GLU A 151 16.12 7.09 3.50
C GLU A 151 16.80 6.87 2.14
N GLU A 152 16.89 7.91 1.28
CA GLU A 152 17.64 7.82 0.03
C GLU A 152 19.13 7.55 0.28
N LEU A 153 19.74 8.21 1.24
CA LEU A 153 21.14 7.94 1.63
C LEU A 153 21.32 6.53 2.19
N ARG A 154 20.31 6.01 2.91
CA ARG A 154 20.31 4.63 3.38
C ARG A 154 20.34 3.64 2.23
N LEU A 155 19.48 3.84 1.23
CA LEU A 155 19.45 2.98 0.03
C LEU A 155 20.77 3.00 -0.73
N VAL A 156 21.37 4.18 -0.90
CA VAL A 156 22.70 4.31 -1.52
C VAL A 156 23.77 3.55 -0.72
N ALA A 157 23.72 3.60 0.61
CA ALA A 157 24.65 2.84 1.46
C ALA A 157 24.46 1.33 1.34
N VAL A 158 23.21 0.87 1.21
CA VAL A 158 22.88 -0.56 0.96
C VAL A 158 23.41 -1.01 -0.39
N GLU A 159 23.22 -0.22 -1.45
CA GLU A 159 23.76 -0.52 -2.79
C GLU A 159 25.28 -0.66 -2.78
N ASN A 160 25.97 0.29 -2.14
CA ASN A 160 27.42 0.25 -2.04
C ASN A 160 27.91 -0.94 -1.20
N ARG A 161 27.19 -1.33 -0.13
CA ARG A 161 27.51 -2.52 0.65
C ARG A 161 27.29 -3.80 -0.18
N ALA A 162 26.21 -3.87 -0.95
CA ALA A 162 25.97 -5.00 -1.85
C ALA A 162 27.09 -5.14 -2.91
N GLU A 163 27.58 -4.03 -3.46
CA GLU A 163 28.71 -4.00 -4.37
C GLU A 163 30.00 -4.52 -3.69
N ALA A 164 30.26 -4.13 -2.45
CA ALA A 164 31.38 -4.63 -1.66
C ALA A 164 31.26 -6.14 -1.40
N ASP A 165 30.09 -6.61 -0.99
CA ASP A 165 29.84 -8.04 -0.74
C ASP A 165 29.96 -8.89 -2.02
N LEU A 166 29.49 -8.38 -3.17
CA LEU A 166 29.68 -9.02 -4.49
C LEU A 166 31.16 -9.13 -4.87
N ALA A 167 31.95 -8.07 -4.61
CA ALA A 167 33.38 -8.08 -4.85
C ALA A 167 34.14 -9.06 -3.93
N LEU A 168 33.58 -9.36 -2.75
CA LEU A 168 34.12 -10.34 -1.79
C LEU A 168 33.63 -11.78 -2.03
N GLY A 169 32.80 -12.02 -3.07
CA GLY A 169 32.26 -13.35 -3.37
C GLY A 169 31.13 -13.82 -2.45
N ARG A 170 30.46 -12.90 -1.73
CA ARG A 170 29.35 -13.19 -0.81
C ARG A 170 27.98 -13.17 -1.49
N HIS A 171 27.95 -13.50 -2.77
CA HIS A 171 26.76 -13.37 -3.61
C HIS A 171 25.56 -14.18 -3.11
N ALA A 172 25.75 -15.41 -2.63
CA ALA A 172 24.65 -16.25 -2.16
C ALA A 172 23.96 -15.71 -0.89
N GLU A 173 24.70 -15.02 -0.03
CA GLU A 173 24.16 -14.42 1.20
C GLU A 173 23.34 -13.16 0.92
N LEU A 174 23.61 -12.49 -0.21
CA LEU A 174 22.92 -11.25 -0.61
C LEU A 174 21.54 -11.48 -1.24
N VAL A 175 21.32 -12.63 -1.86
CA VAL A 175 20.10 -12.85 -2.66
C VAL A 175 18.83 -12.57 -1.88
N PRO A 176 18.58 -13.11 -0.66
CA PRO A 176 17.32 -12.88 0.05
C PRO A 176 17.09 -11.40 0.40
N GLU A 177 18.14 -10.68 0.76
CA GLU A 177 18.06 -9.26 1.09
C GLU A 177 17.78 -8.42 -0.16
N LEU A 178 18.49 -8.69 -1.27
CA LEU A 178 18.29 -7.97 -2.52
C LEU A 178 16.92 -8.27 -3.14
N GLU A 179 16.40 -9.50 -3.02
CA GLU A 179 15.03 -9.83 -3.44
C GLU A 179 13.98 -9.02 -2.66
N ALA A 180 14.20 -8.78 -1.37
CA ALA A 180 13.32 -7.94 -0.57
C ALA A 180 13.40 -6.46 -1.00
N LEU A 181 14.62 -5.94 -1.17
CA LEU A 181 14.85 -4.54 -1.57
C LEU A 181 14.36 -4.24 -2.99
N VAL A 182 14.56 -5.15 -3.94
CA VAL A 182 14.04 -5.00 -5.31
C VAL A 182 12.52 -5.00 -5.33
N ARG A 183 11.86 -5.76 -4.46
CA ARG A 183 10.39 -5.69 -4.31
C ARG A 183 9.91 -4.35 -3.76
N GLU A 184 10.68 -3.73 -2.85
CA GLU A 184 10.37 -2.40 -2.30
C GLU A 184 10.72 -1.27 -3.28
N HIS A 185 11.75 -1.45 -4.11
CA HIS A 185 12.29 -0.47 -5.03
C HIS A 185 12.47 -1.04 -6.45
N PRO A 186 11.38 -1.40 -7.15
CA PRO A 186 11.44 -2.18 -8.40
C PRO A 186 12.05 -1.43 -9.59
N THR A 187 12.10 -0.10 -9.55
CA THR A 187 12.70 0.75 -10.60
C THR A 187 14.16 1.11 -10.33
N ARG A 188 14.72 0.61 -9.21
CA ARG A 188 16.08 0.96 -8.80
C ARG A 188 17.11 0.05 -9.46
N GLU A 189 17.60 0.47 -10.62
CA GLU A 189 18.46 -0.35 -11.49
C GLU A 189 19.74 -0.85 -10.81
N ARG A 190 20.32 -0.12 -9.86
CA ARG A 190 21.51 -0.59 -9.13
C ARG A 190 21.21 -1.80 -8.26
N LEU A 191 20.07 -1.84 -7.58
CA LEU A 191 19.61 -3.00 -6.79
C LEU A 191 19.29 -4.18 -7.72
N LEU A 192 18.61 -3.92 -8.84
CA LEU A 192 18.30 -4.92 -9.86
C LEU A 192 19.58 -5.57 -10.42
N GLY A 193 20.56 -4.75 -10.80
CA GLY A 193 21.84 -5.24 -11.30
C GLY A 193 22.62 -6.05 -10.26
N ALA A 194 22.58 -5.62 -8.98
CA ALA A 194 23.19 -6.37 -7.89
C ALA A 194 22.51 -7.73 -7.68
N LEU A 195 21.16 -7.79 -7.72
CA LEU A 195 20.40 -9.04 -7.61
C LEU A 195 20.69 -9.98 -8.78
N MET A 196 20.64 -9.48 -10.02
CA MET A 196 20.96 -10.28 -11.22
C MET A 196 22.35 -10.91 -11.12
N LEU A 197 23.34 -10.10 -10.70
CA LEU A 197 24.72 -10.58 -10.58
C LEU A 197 24.87 -11.59 -9.42
N ALA A 198 24.20 -11.37 -8.29
CA ALA A 198 24.18 -12.29 -7.15
C ALA A 198 23.55 -13.64 -7.53
N LEU A 199 22.42 -13.64 -8.23
CA LEU A 199 21.73 -14.83 -8.72
C LEU A 199 22.60 -15.59 -9.72
N TYR A 200 23.16 -14.90 -10.72
CA TYR A 200 24.02 -15.51 -11.73
C TYR A 200 25.22 -16.21 -11.10
N ARG A 201 25.96 -15.52 -10.22
CA ARG A 201 27.12 -16.08 -9.50
C ARG A 201 26.76 -17.21 -8.53
N SER A 202 25.49 -17.31 -8.14
CA SER A 202 24.94 -18.42 -7.34
C SER A 202 24.47 -19.60 -8.21
N GLY A 203 24.66 -19.55 -9.54
CA GLY A 203 24.23 -20.59 -10.48
C GLY A 203 22.73 -20.51 -10.83
N ARG A 204 22.03 -19.45 -10.43
CA ARG A 204 20.60 -19.21 -10.67
C ARG A 204 20.39 -18.31 -11.89
N GLN A 205 20.99 -18.69 -13.04
CA GLN A 205 20.98 -17.88 -14.26
C GLN A 205 19.58 -17.56 -14.78
N VAL A 206 18.67 -18.53 -14.73
CA VAL A 206 17.28 -18.34 -15.20
C VAL A 206 16.60 -17.22 -14.41
N GLU A 207 16.74 -17.23 -13.10
CA GLU A 207 16.14 -16.23 -12.22
C GLU A 207 16.78 -14.84 -12.36
N ALA A 208 18.09 -14.79 -12.68
CA ALA A 208 18.75 -13.53 -13.02
C ALA A 208 18.15 -12.89 -14.29
N LEU A 209 17.88 -13.69 -15.32
CA LEU A 209 17.26 -13.20 -16.56
C LEU A 209 15.76 -12.91 -16.39
N GLU A 210 15.05 -13.62 -15.52
CA GLU A 210 13.68 -13.29 -15.13
C GLU A 210 13.63 -11.94 -14.39
N THR A 211 14.57 -11.69 -13.48
CA THR A 211 14.71 -10.38 -12.80
C THR A 211 14.87 -9.25 -13.82
N TYR A 212 15.66 -9.43 -14.87
CA TYR A 212 15.80 -8.43 -15.94
C TYR A 212 14.50 -8.20 -16.71
N ARG A 213 13.80 -9.28 -17.11
CA ARG A 213 12.52 -9.17 -17.84
C ARG A 213 11.45 -8.46 -17.02
N ASP A 214 11.38 -8.80 -15.73
CA ASP A 214 10.46 -8.15 -14.80
C ASP A 214 10.81 -6.67 -14.61
N ALA A 215 12.12 -6.37 -14.48
CA ALA A 215 12.58 -4.98 -14.39
C ALA A 215 12.28 -4.19 -15.65
N ARG A 216 12.52 -4.76 -16.84
CA ARG A 216 12.22 -4.11 -18.12
C ARG A 216 10.74 -3.81 -18.24
N ARG A 217 9.89 -4.78 -17.93
CA ARG A 217 8.45 -4.60 -17.93
C ARG A 217 8.03 -3.49 -16.95
N THR A 218 8.55 -3.50 -15.73
CA THR A 218 8.24 -2.48 -14.73
C THR A 218 8.71 -1.08 -15.15
N LEU A 219 9.91 -0.95 -15.74
CA LEU A 219 10.43 0.33 -16.22
C LEU A 219 9.62 0.85 -17.40
N ASP A 220 9.22 -0.02 -18.32
CA ASP A 220 8.36 0.32 -19.45
C ASP A 220 6.96 0.72 -18.98
N GLU A 221 6.33 -0.10 -18.15
CA GLU A 221 4.98 0.12 -17.64
C GLU A 221 4.88 1.31 -16.69
N GLU A 222 5.86 1.54 -15.79
CA GLU A 222 5.79 2.61 -14.80
C GLU A 222 6.34 3.94 -15.31
N LEU A 223 7.36 3.91 -16.18
CA LEU A 223 8.11 5.10 -16.56
C LEU A 223 8.14 5.33 -18.08
N GLY A 224 7.69 4.38 -18.90
CA GLY A 224 7.86 4.40 -20.35
C GLY A 224 9.33 4.37 -20.78
N LEU A 225 10.19 3.75 -19.97
CA LEU A 225 11.63 3.72 -20.19
C LEU A 225 12.13 2.30 -20.41
N GLU A 226 13.08 2.14 -21.33
CA GLU A 226 13.89 0.92 -21.42
C GLU A 226 14.94 0.91 -20.29
N PRO A 227 15.35 -0.29 -19.79
CA PRO A 227 16.42 -0.41 -18.82
C PRO A 227 17.68 0.33 -19.29
N GLY A 228 18.38 0.96 -18.37
CA GLY A 228 19.60 1.68 -18.64
C GLY A 228 20.70 0.78 -19.23
N SER A 229 21.63 1.37 -19.95
CA SER A 229 22.68 0.65 -20.68
C SER A 229 23.48 -0.34 -19.83
N ARG A 230 23.70 -0.03 -18.54
CA ARG A 230 24.43 -0.90 -17.60
C ARG A 230 23.66 -2.19 -17.33
N LEU A 231 22.35 -2.11 -17.15
CA LEU A 231 21.51 -3.28 -16.90
C LEU A 231 21.36 -4.14 -18.16
N GLN A 232 21.19 -3.51 -19.33
CA GLN A 232 21.19 -4.20 -20.63
C GLN A 232 22.52 -4.90 -20.93
N GLN A 233 23.65 -4.28 -20.57
CA GLN A 233 24.96 -4.90 -20.73
C GLN A 233 25.12 -6.12 -19.83
N LEU A 234 24.64 -6.03 -18.57
CA LEU A 234 24.68 -7.16 -17.64
C LEU A 234 23.85 -8.34 -18.15
N GLU A 235 22.64 -8.10 -18.68
CA GLU A 235 21.84 -9.15 -19.33
C GLU A 235 22.62 -9.85 -20.44
N ARG A 236 23.23 -9.08 -21.37
CA ARG A 236 24.02 -9.64 -22.46
C ARG A 236 25.20 -10.47 -21.95
N SER A 237 25.91 -9.97 -20.93
CA SER A 237 27.02 -10.69 -20.31
C SER A 237 26.59 -12.01 -19.67
N ILE A 238 25.40 -12.04 -19.05
CA ILE A 238 24.81 -13.28 -18.49
C ILE A 238 24.45 -14.27 -19.62
N LEU A 239 23.86 -13.78 -20.72
CA LEU A 239 23.46 -14.62 -21.86
C LEU A 239 24.67 -15.21 -22.58
N THR A 240 25.78 -14.48 -22.67
CA THR A 240 27.00 -14.91 -23.35
C THR A 240 27.99 -15.63 -22.44
N HIS A 241 27.69 -15.80 -21.16
CA HIS A 241 28.58 -16.36 -20.13
C HIS A 241 29.94 -15.63 -20.13
N ASP A 242 29.88 -14.29 -20.09
CA ASP A 242 31.09 -13.46 -20.10
C ASP A 242 31.91 -13.71 -18.82
N PRO A 243 33.18 -14.20 -18.94
CA PRO A 243 34.00 -14.51 -17.78
C PRO A 243 34.27 -13.28 -16.86
N THR A 244 34.11 -12.07 -17.37
CA THR A 244 34.35 -10.85 -16.59
C THR A 244 33.33 -10.65 -15.45
N ILE A 245 32.15 -11.26 -15.55
CA ILE A 245 31.13 -11.19 -14.51
C ILE A 245 31.13 -12.35 -13.52
N GLU A 246 31.94 -13.39 -13.71
CA GLU A 246 31.99 -14.60 -12.86
C GLU A 246 32.41 -14.30 -11.39
N GLY A 247 33.24 -13.31 -11.17
CA GLY A 247 33.66 -12.90 -9.83
C GLY A 247 34.52 -13.91 -9.05
N PRO A 248 34.96 -13.56 -7.85
CA PRO A 248 35.72 -14.46 -6.99
C PRO A 248 34.89 -15.65 -6.51
N PRO A 249 35.49 -16.83 -6.24
CA PRO A 249 34.76 -17.98 -5.72
C PRO A 249 34.10 -17.67 -4.39
N ALA A 250 32.90 -18.23 -4.16
CA ALA A 250 32.11 -18.00 -2.96
C ALA A 250 32.92 -18.30 -1.68
N THR A 251 33.03 -17.32 -0.79
CA THR A 251 33.61 -17.50 0.54
C THR A 251 32.61 -18.25 1.41
N GLY A 252 32.69 -19.57 1.46
CA GLY A 252 31.79 -20.40 2.29
C GLY A 252 31.59 -21.81 1.79
N SER A 253 32.15 -22.19 0.67
CA SER A 253 32.08 -23.58 0.21
C SER A 253 32.98 -24.45 1.07
N MET A 254 32.42 -25.11 2.09
CA MET A 254 33.07 -26.27 2.71
C MET A 254 33.33 -27.30 1.62
N ALA A 255 34.60 -27.54 1.35
CA ALA A 255 35.05 -28.57 0.46
C ALA A 255 34.50 -29.94 0.88
N VAL A 256 33.41 -30.36 0.24
CA VAL A 256 33.00 -31.76 0.28
C VAL A 256 34.06 -32.52 -0.50
N LEU A 257 34.96 -33.16 0.24
CA LEU A 257 35.95 -34.10 -0.26
C LEU A 257 35.25 -35.12 -1.16
N ARG A 258 35.32 -34.91 -2.47
CA ARG A 258 34.94 -35.89 -3.48
C ARG A 258 35.97 -37.02 -3.43
N ARG A 259 35.70 -38.02 -2.63
CA ARG A 259 36.40 -39.30 -2.63
C ARG A 259 36.22 -39.95 -3.99
N ARG A 260 37.27 -39.83 -4.81
CA ARG A 260 37.40 -40.46 -6.11
C ARG A 260 37.32 -41.98 -5.96
N ARG A 261 36.19 -42.60 -6.23
CA ARG A 261 36.10 -44.03 -6.52
C ARG A 261 36.25 -44.22 -8.04
N ARG A 262 37.39 -44.72 -8.43
CA ARG A 262 37.61 -45.36 -9.74
C ARG A 262 36.85 -46.68 -9.77
N GLY A 263 36.11 -46.91 -10.82
CA GLY A 263 35.63 -48.26 -11.11
C GLY A 263 34.49 -48.27 -12.12
N GLY A 264 34.78 -48.78 -13.32
CA GLY A 264 33.88 -49.59 -14.09
C GLY A 264 33.11 -48.95 -15.23
N MET A 265 33.75 -48.91 -16.37
CA MET A 265 33.20 -48.92 -17.72
C MET A 265 32.24 -50.09 -17.94
N LEU A 266 31.03 -49.87 -18.51
CA LEU A 266 30.35 -50.78 -19.47
C LEU A 266 29.02 -50.12 -19.96
N VAL A 267 29.08 -49.73 -21.19
CA VAL A 267 28.32 -50.16 -22.39
C VAL A 267 26.91 -49.56 -22.59
N ALA A 268 26.90 -48.80 -23.69
CA ALA A 268 25.86 -48.43 -24.59
C ALA A 268 24.81 -49.50 -24.92
N LEU A 269 23.66 -49.03 -25.29
CA LEU A 269 22.61 -49.49 -26.22
C LEU A 269 21.22 -49.35 -25.61
N GLY A 270 20.35 -48.56 -26.20
CA GLY A 270 18.95 -48.45 -25.85
C GLY A 270 18.27 -47.14 -26.32
N GLY A 271 18.66 -46.62 -27.44
CA GLY A 271 17.89 -45.58 -28.14
C GLY A 271 16.89 -46.24 -29.11
N ALA A 272 15.76 -45.65 -29.24
CA ALA A 272 14.66 -46.03 -30.16
C ALA A 272 13.63 -47.00 -29.57
N LEU A 273 12.63 -46.46 -28.90
CA LEU A 273 11.24 -46.97 -28.85
C LEU A 273 10.40 -46.17 -27.83
N LEU A 274 10.05 -44.93 -28.15
CA LEU A 274 8.97 -44.18 -27.46
C LEU A 274 8.42 -43.06 -28.38
N LEU A 275 7.95 -43.47 -29.56
CA LEU A 275 7.22 -42.62 -30.50
C LEU A 275 6.04 -43.39 -31.11
N ALA A 276 5.22 -44.02 -30.27
CA ALA A 276 3.94 -44.59 -30.66
C ALA A 276 3.08 -44.90 -29.43
N GLY A 277 2.55 -43.89 -28.77
CA GLY A 277 1.71 -44.08 -27.58
C GLY A 277 0.85 -42.89 -27.17
N ALA A 278 0.65 -41.92 -28.06
CA ALA A 278 -0.09 -40.69 -27.76
C ALA A 278 -1.42 -40.53 -28.50
N VAL A 279 -2.15 -41.62 -28.83
CA VAL A 279 -3.50 -41.52 -29.46
C VAL A 279 -4.43 -42.63 -28.96
N ALA A 280 -4.36 -43.06 -27.71
CA ALA A 280 -5.40 -43.98 -27.19
C ALA A 280 -5.54 -43.90 -25.65
N ALA A 281 -5.91 -42.71 -25.14
CA ALA A 281 -6.30 -42.58 -23.72
C ALA A 281 -7.36 -41.48 -23.54
N VAL A 282 -8.34 -41.42 -24.44
CA VAL A 282 -9.57 -40.62 -24.28
C VAL A 282 -10.76 -41.58 -24.34
N THR A 283 -10.86 -42.43 -23.36
CA THR A 283 -12.15 -43.04 -22.90
C THR A 283 -11.79 -44.03 -21.81
N LEU A 284 -12.37 -43.80 -20.66
CA LEU A 284 -12.45 -44.59 -19.43
C LEU A 284 -11.75 -43.96 -18.21
N ARG A 285 -12.31 -42.86 -17.73
CA ARG A 285 -12.20 -42.50 -16.32
C ARG A 285 -13.60 -42.48 -15.72
N THR A 286 -14.07 -43.65 -15.38
CA THR A 286 -15.16 -43.81 -14.42
C THR A 286 -14.53 -43.84 -13.02
N GLY A 287 -14.87 -42.85 -12.18
CA GLY A 287 -15.06 -42.97 -10.75
C GLY A 287 -13.85 -43.35 -9.89
N SER A 288 -13.05 -42.35 -9.54
CA SER A 288 -12.45 -42.29 -8.20
C SER A 288 -12.66 -40.87 -7.69
N GLY A 289 -13.42 -40.73 -6.61
CA GLY A 289 -13.70 -39.44 -5.98
C GLY A 289 -12.44 -38.88 -5.32
N GLU A 290 -11.58 -38.25 -6.11
CA GLU A 290 -10.59 -37.31 -5.61
C GLU A 290 -11.31 -35.99 -5.43
N THR A 291 -11.47 -35.53 -4.20
CA THR A 291 -11.83 -34.15 -3.89
C THR A 291 -10.86 -33.24 -4.64
N PRO A 292 -11.33 -32.34 -5.50
CA PRO A 292 -10.45 -31.43 -6.22
C PRO A 292 -9.66 -30.60 -5.20
N THR A 293 -8.34 -30.62 -5.32
CA THR A 293 -7.48 -29.76 -4.48
C THR A 293 -7.81 -28.30 -4.79
N PRO A 294 -8.13 -27.45 -3.80
CA PRO A 294 -8.47 -26.06 -4.04
C PRO A 294 -7.33 -25.34 -4.78
N PRO A 295 -7.66 -24.43 -5.73
CA PRO A 295 -6.67 -23.73 -6.53
C PRO A 295 -5.76 -22.88 -5.66
N ARG A 296 -4.48 -22.82 -6.01
CA ARG A 296 -3.51 -22.01 -5.29
C ARG A 296 -3.81 -20.52 -5.55
N VAL A 297 -4.14 -19.77 -4.51
CA VAL A 297 -4.31 -18.32 -4.59
C VAL A 297 -2.98 -17.66 -5.00
N LEU A 298 -3.04 -16.81 -6.01
CA LEU A 298 -1.91 -16.07 -6.57
C LEU A 298 -2.00 -14.58 -6.20
N PRO A 299 -0.88 -13.85 -6.10
CA PRO A 299 -0.92 -12.41 -5.88
C PRO A 299 -1.47 -11.69 -7.11
N ASN A 300 -2.10 -10.54 -6.88
CA ASN A 300 -2.71 -9.71 -7.92
C ASN A 300 -3.74 -10.48 -8.75
N SER A 301 -4.66 -11.11 -8.05
CA SER A 301 -5.75 -11.88 -8.63
C SER A 301 -7.09 -11.52 -7.98
N VAL A 302 -8.16 -11.91 -8.64
CA VAL A 302 -9.47 -12.07 -8.02
C VAL A 302 -9.65 -13.57 -7.71
N VAL A 303 -10.18 -13.84 -6.54
CA VAL A 303 -10.38 -15.20 -6.00
C VAL A 303 -11.86 -15.42 -5.80
N ARG A 304 -12.37 -16.51 -6.35
CA ARG A 304 -13.73 -17.00 -6.09
C ARG A 304 -13.71 -17.89 -4.86
N ILE A 305 -14.53 -17.59 -3.88
CA ILE A 305 -14.65 -18.33 -2.63
C ILE A 305 -16.07 -18.91 -2.56
N ASP A 306 -16.17 -20.18 -2.33
CA ASP A 306 -17.44 -20.84 -2.05
C ASP A 306 -17.92 -20.45 -0.63
N PRO A 307 -19.13 -19.89 -0.47
CA PRO A 307 -19.61 -19.35 0.80
C PRO A 307 -19.85 -20.44 1.87
N ASP A 308 -20.07 -21.68 1.49
CA ASP A 308 -20.37 -22.79 2.41
C ASP A 308 -19.09 -23.46 2.91
N THR A 309 -18.22 -23.84 1.96
CA THR A 309 -16.94 -24.51 2.28
C THR A 309 -15.86 -23.55 2.74
N LEU A 310 -15.93 -22.28 2.34
CA LEU A 310 -14.94 -21.21 2.58
C LEU A 310 -13.60 -21.48 1.88
N GLU A 311 -13.60 -22.30 0.86
CA GLU A 311 -12.43 -22.63 0.07
C GLU A 311 -12.41 -21.85 -1.24
N ALA A 312 -11.23 -21.58 -1.76
CA ALA A 312 -11.09 -20.99 -3.09
C ALA A 312 -11.49 -22.01 -4.15
N THR A 313 -12.41 -21.64 -5.05
CA THR A 313 -12.86 -22.48 -6.15
C THR A 313 -12.23 -22.07 -7.47
N ASP A 314 -11.88 -20.78 -7.62
CA ASP A 314 -11.19 -20.27 -8.80
C ASP A 314 -10.26 -19.10 -8.46
N VAL A 315 -9.24 -18.87 -9.31
CA VAL A 315 -8.24 -17.79 -9.15
C VAL A 315 -7.85 -17.21 -10.49
N VAL A 316 -8.29 -15.99 -10.77
CA VAL A 316 -8.02 -15.30 -12.04
C VAL A 316 -7.02 -14.16 -11.82
N ARG A 317 -5.92 -14.14 -12.57
CA ARG A 317 -4.96 -13.03 -12.55
C ARG A 317 -5.54 -11.82 -13.27
N VAL A 318 -5.50 -10.65 -12.63
CA VAL A 318 -6.17 -9.44 -13.14
C VAL A 318 -5.24 -8.24 -13.33
N GLY A 319 -3.94 -8.42 -13.21
CA GLY A 319 -2.97 -7.33 -13.34
C GLY A 319 -2.54 -6.72 -12.01
N SER A 320 -1.82 -5.60 -12.05
CA SER A 320 -1.21 -4.99 -10.85
C SER A 320 -2.24 -4.33 -9.94
N ALA A 321 -2.06 -4.46 -8.64
CA ALA A 321 -2.77 -3.74 -7.59
C ALA A 321 -4.32 -3.69 -7.70
N PRO A 322 -5.03 -4.84 -7.84
CA PRO A 322 -6.50 -4.86 -7.84
C PRO A 322 -7.05 -4.30 -6.54
N ASP A 323 -8.13 -3.51 -6.61
CA ASP A 323 -8.70 -2.80 -5.45
C ASP A 323 -10.17 -3.13 -5.25
N LEU A 324 -11.08 -2.33 -5.81
CA LEU A 324 -12.50 -2.60 -5.72
C LEU A 324 -12.87 -3.78 -6.62
N VAL A 325 -13.83 -4.54 -6.17
CA VAL A 325 -14.50 -5.57 -6.98
C VAL A 325 -16.01 -5.36 -6.89
N VAL A 326 -16.69 -5.50 -8.02
CA VAL A 326 -18.15 -5.44 -8.13
C VAL A 326 -18.57 -6.53 -9.10
N ALA A 327 -19.51 -7.36 -8.69
CA ALA A 327 -20.12 -8.36 -9.53
C ALA A 327 -21.45 -7.82 -10.10
N ALA A 328 -21.52 -7.67 -11.41
CA ALA A 328 -22.69 -7.13 -12.10
C ALA A 328 -22.76 -7.63 -13.54
N GLY A 329 -24.00 -7.86 -14.05
CA GLY A 329 -24.25 -8.26 -15.44
C GLY A 329 -23.64 -9.60 -15.83
N GLY A 330 -23.48 -10.52 -14.90
CA GLY A 330 -22.82 -11.82 -15.13
C GLY A 330 -21.30 -11.74 -15.22
N PHE A 331 -20.69 -10.59 -14.87
CA PHE A 331 -19.25 -10.37 -14.88
C PHE A 331 -18.73 -9.87 -13.54
N VAL A 332 -17.42 -9.97 -13.34
CA VAL A 332 -16.70 -9.41 -12.19
C VAL A 332 -15.84 -8.24 -12.64
N TRP A 333 -16.13 -7.06 -12.10
CA TRP A 333 -15.47 -5.80 -12.43
C TRP A 333 -14.45 -5.43 -11.38
N ILE A 334 -13.25 -5.07 -11.82
CA ILE A 334 -12.13 -4.83 -10.90
C ILE A 334 -11.44 -3.53 -11.27
N THR A 335 -11.30 -2.63 -10.29
CA THR A 335 -10.46 -1.45 -10.46
C THR A 335 -9.03 -1.76 -10.04
N HIS A 336 -8.09 -1.08 -10.68
CA HIS A 336 -6.68 -1.13 -10.32
C HIS A 336 -6.26 0.21 -9.76
N HIS A 337 -5.73 0.20 -8.54
CA HIS A 337 -5.34 1.44 -7.88
C HIS A 337 -4.10 1.24 -7.01
N VAL A 338 -3.06 2.04 -7.25
CA VAL A 338 -1.88 2.14 -6.39
C VAL A 338 -1.96 3.43 -5.60
N LEU A 339 -2.35 3.34 -4.33
CA LEU A 339 -2.18 4.43 -3.39
C LEU A 339 -0.69 4.52 -3.03
N LYS A 340 0.05 5.48 -3.59
CA LYS A 340 1.32 5.89 -3.02
C LYS A 340 1.03 6.91 -1.93
N ASP A 341 1.24 6.48 -0.69
CA ASP A 341 1.29 7.24 0.55
C ASP A 341 0.14 8.22 0.84
N PHE A 342 -0.58 7.95 1.91
CA PHE A 342 -1.47 8.90 2.57
C PHE A 342 -0.66 10.06 3.20
N GLY A 343 0.02 10.84 2.37
CA GLY A 343 0.47 12.17 2.74
C GLY A 343 -0.38 13.17 1.96
N TYR A 344 -0.83 14.24 2.59
CA TYR A 344 -1.58 15.35 2.00
C TYR A 344 -0.81 16.10 0.88
N GLY A 345 -0.02 15.40 0.11
CA GLY A 345 0.75 15.88 -1.04
C GLY A 345 0.31 15.15 -2.29
N ARG A 346 -0.21 15.91 -3.25
CA ARG A 346 -0.56 15.57 -4.64
C ARG A 346 -0.28 14.12 -5.01
N LEU A 347 -1.34 13.32 -5.12
CA LEU A 347 -1.32 11.99 -5.74
C LEU A 347 -0.62 12.09 -7.10
N ARG A 348 0.66 11.72 -7.14
CA ARG A 348 1.34 11.50 -8.41
C ARG A 348 0.99 10.10 -8.87
N ASP A 349 0.46 10.02 -10.07
CA ASP A 349 0.20 8.81 -10.81
C ASP A 349 1.34 7.82 -10.70
N ALA A 350 1.04 6.63 -10.22
CA ALA A 350 1.88 5.48 -10.42
C ALA A 350 1.02 4.22 -10.31
N GLY A 351 0.67 3.63 -11.42
CA GLY A 351 0.02 2.33 -11.53
C GLY A 351 -1.04 2.32 -12.63
N ASP A 352 -1.29 1.15 -13.16
CA ASP A 352 -2.37 0.89 -14.10
C ASP A 352 -3.69 1.38 -13.53
N ARG A 353 -4.24 2.40 -14.17
CA ARG A 353 -5.58 2.90 -13.92
C ARG A 353 -6.49 2.25 -14.93
N THR A 354 -6.80 1.03 -14.69
CA THR A 354 -7.62 0.24 -15.59
C THR A 354 -8.84 -0.29 -14.86
N LEU A 355 -9.89 -0.49 -15.62
CA LEU A 355 -11.04 -1.28 -15.24
C LEU A 355 -10.93 -2.61 -15.97
N ASN A 356 -10.96 -3.71 -15.25
CA ASN A 356 -11.01 -5.03 -15.85
C ASN A 356 -12.41 -5.62 -15.68
N ARG A 357 -12.89 -6.28 -16.75
CA ARG A 357 -14.04 -7.17 -16.72
C ARG A 357 -13.55 -8.61 -16.78
N VAL A 358 -13.98 -9.45 -15.87
CA VAL A 358 -13.64 -10.87 -15.79
C VAL A 358 -14.90 -11.67 -16.03
N ASN A 359 -14.84 -12.60 -16.98
CA ASN A 359 -15.89 -13.60 -17.15
C ASN A 359 -15.72 -14.70 -16.08
N PRO A 360 -16.67 -14.90 -15.18
CA PRO A 360 -16.54 -15.84 -14.06
C PRO A 360 -16.55 -17.32 -14.48
N GLU A 361 -17.03 -17.63 -15.68
CA GLU A 361 -17.09 -19.02 -16.19
C GLU A 361 -15.81 -19.41 -16.94
N THR A 362 -15.25 -18.48 -17.73
CA THR A 362 -14.10 -18.75 -18.59
C THR A 362 -12.79 -18.30 -18.00
N GLY A 363 -12.82 -17.38 -17.00
CA GLY A 363 -11.63 -16.72 -16.45
C GLY A 363 -11.00 -15.71 -17.42
N GLU A 364 -11.67 -15.36 -18.51
CA GLU A 364 -11.18 -14.36 -19.48
C GLU A 364 -11.21 -12.97 -18.88
N VAL A 365 -10.13 -12.21 -19.08
CA VAL A 365 -9.96 -10.85 -18.56
C VAL A 365 -9.84 -9.86 -19.70
N GLU A 366 -10.76 -8.90 -19.73
CA GLU A 366 -10.74 -7.81 -20.69
C GLU A 366 -10.50 -6.48 -19.98
N THR A 367 -9.70 -5.61 -20.60
CA THR A 367 -9.36 -4.30 -20.03
C THR A 367 -10.14 -3.20 -20.75
N VAL A 368 -10.85 -2.40 -19.98
CA VAL A 368 -11.57 -1.22 -20.46
C VAL A 368 -10.63 -0.02 -20.42
N GLY A 369 -10.21 0.43 -21.61
CA GLY A 369 -9.27 1.55 -21.77
C GLY A 369 -9.90 2.93 -21.54
N GLY A 370 -9.06 3.94 -21.35
CA GLY A 370 -9.47 5.34 -21.29
C GLY A 370 -10.12 5.80 -19.98
N LEU A 371 -10.14 4.96 -18.96
CA LEU A 371 -10.68 5.25 -17.63
C LEU A 371 -9.58 5.33 -16.58
N ALA A 372 -9.81 6.13 -15.56
CA ALA A 372 -9.04 6.15 -14.31
C ALA A 372 -10.02 5.95 -13.14
N PRO A 373 -10.52 4.72 -12.94
CA PRO A 373 -11.62 4.43 -12.04
C PRO A 373 -11.22 4.64 -10.58
N CYS A 374 -12.10 5.27 -9.81
CA CYS A 374 -11.95 5.45 -8.36
C CYS A 374 -13.18 4.99 -7.57
N GLY A 375 -14.27 4.67 -8.24
CA GLY A 375 -15.48 4.12 -7.64
C GLY A 375 -16.24 3.30 -8.67
N LEU A 376 -16.88 2.25 -8.20
CA LEU A 376 -17.78 1.39 -8.97
C LEU A 376 -19.14 1.30 -8.28
N ALA A 377 -20.20 1.29 -9.06
CA ALA A 377 -21.54 0.97 -8.58
C ALA A 377 -22.30 0.16 -9.64
N PRO A 378 -22.95 -0.94 -9.25
CA PRO A 378 -23.77 -1.71 -10.19
C PRO A 378 -24.99 -0.91 -10.63
N ASP A 379 -25.35 -1.03 -11.89
CA ASP A 379 -26.61 -0.54 -12.43
C ASP A 379 -27.65 -1.64 -12.37
N PRO A 380 -28.93 -1.33 -12.09
CA PRO A 380 -30.00 -2.35 -12.08
C PRO A 380 -30.19 -3.08 -13.40
N SER A 381 -29.72 -2.55 -14.52
CA SER A 381 -29.75 -3.23 -15.83
C SER A 381 -28.64 -4.28 -16.00
N GLY A 382 -27.68 -4.35 -15.05
CA GLY A 382 -26.52 -5.22 -15.14
C GLY A 382 -25.23 -4.53 -15.58
N ASP A 383 -25.31 -3.27 -16.04
CA ASP A 383 -24.13 -2.47 -16.39
C ASP A 383 -23.42 -1.92 -15.15
N VAL A 384 -22.31 -1.20 -15.34
CA VAL A 384 -21.53 -0.65 -14.24
C VAL A 384 -21.33 0.85 -14.43
N TRP A 385 -21.65 1.60 -13.38
CA TRP A 385 -21.27 2.99 -13.27
C TRP A 385 -19.85 3.12 -12.71
N VAL A 386 -19.04 3.91 -13.39
CA VAL A 386 -17.64 4.14 -13.05
C VAL A 386 -17.44 5.61 -12.73
N ALA A 387 -17.02 5.90 -11.51
CA ALA A 387 -16.50 7.22 -11.17
C ALA A 387 -15.06 7.32 -11.67
N ASN A 388 -14.80 8.21 -12.63
CA ASN A 388 -13.51 8.43 -13.25
C ASN A 388 -12.88 9.71 -12.67
N CYS A 389 -12.05 9.57 -11.64
CA CYS A 389 -11.59 10.69 -10.82
C CYS A 389 -10.32 11.38 -11.32
N PHE A 390 -9.55 10.73 -12.17
CA PHE A 390 -8.23 11.20 -12.57
C PHE A 390 -8.13 11.45 -14.06
N ALA A 391 -9.04 12.26 -14.61
CA ALA A 391 -8.83 12.76 -15.95
C ALA A 391 -7.53 13.58 -15.99
N SER A 392 -6.68 13.35 -17.01
CA SER A 392 -5.40 14.03 -17.23
C SER A 392 -5.51 15.54 -16.98
N ARG A 393 -4.46 16.15 -16.45
CA ARG A 393 -4.35 17.59 -16.07
C ARG A 393 -5.27 18.49 -16.88
N GLY A 394 -6.25 19.13 -16.22
CA GLY A 394 -7.16 20.10 -16.83
C GLY A 394 -8.47 19.54 -17.38
N ARG A 395 -8.80 18.25 -17.17
CA ARG A 395 -10.13 17.71 -17.45
C ARG A 395 -10.87 17.43 -16.14
N ASP A 396 -12.15 17.80 -16.12
CA ASP A 396 -13.02 17.54 -14.99
C ASP A 396 -13.25 16.03 -14.80
N ALA A 397 -13.51 15.62 -13.55
CA ALA A 397 -13.98 14.29 -13.28
C ALA A 397 -15.27 14.00 -14.03
N ASN A 398 -15.48 12.76 -14.39
CA ASN A 398 -16.70 12.32 -15.04
C ASN A 398 -17.19 11.01 -14.44
N VAL A 399 -18.47 10.73 -14.64
CA VAL A 399 -19.09 9.44 -14.36
C VAL A 399 -19.48 8.83 -15.66
N VAL A 400 -19.11 7.59 -15.86
CA VAL A 400 -19.32 6.85 -17.11
C VAL A 400 -20.14 5.59 -16.83
N ARG A 401 -21.13 5.30 -17.65
CA ARG A 401 -21.79 3.98 -17.66
C ARG A 401 -21.10 3.11 -18.70
N VAL A 402 -20.71 1.93 -18.29
CA VAL A 402 -20.07 0.93 -19.14
C VAL A 402 -21.07 -0.21 -19.35
N ASP A 403 -21.45 -0.45 -20.59
CA ASP A 403 -22.26 -1.59 -21.00
C ASP A 403 -21.54 -2.91 -20.70
N ALA A 404 -22.20 -3.78 -19.95
CA ALA A 404 -21.58 -5.01 -19.48
C ALA A 404 -21.24 -6.01 -20.60
N THR A 405 -21.88 -5.91 -21.76
CA THR A 405 -21.70 -6.82 -22.88
C THR A 405 -20.69 -6.30 -23.90
N THR A 406 -20.84 -5.03 -24.31
CA THR A 406 -20.06 -4.44 -25.42
C THR A 406 -18.81 -3.72 -24.95
N LEU A 407 -18.74 -3.34 -23.68
CA LEU A 407 -17.71 -2.46 -23.06
C LEU A 407 -17.74 -1.01 -23.60
N ASP A 408 -18.80 -0.63 -24.31
CA ASP A 408 -19.00 0.72 -24.78
C ASP A 408 -19.43 1.67 -23.65
N PHE A 409 -19.21 2.96 -23.84
CA PHE A 409 -19.62 3.99 -22.91
C PHE A 409 -21.00 4.54 -23.33
N ASP A 410 -22.05 4.06 -22.69
CA ASP A 410 -23.43 4.45 -23.01
C ASP A 410 -23.79 5.86 -22.55
N ALA A 411 -23.20 6.30 -21.43
CA ALA A 411 -23.44 7.62 -20.88
C ALA A 411 -22.18 8.18 -20.24
N THR A 412 -21.97 9.48 -20.37
CA THR A 412 -20.85 10.20 -19.74
C THR A 412 -21.34 11.53 -19.20
N TYR A 413 -21.19 11.72 -17.89
CA TYR A 413 -21.61 12.96 -17.20
C TYR A 413 -20.40 13.65 -16.57
N ARG A 414 -20.18 14.91 -16.95
CA ARG A 414 -19.15 15.74 -16.32
C ARG A 414 -19.61 16.16 -14.92
N VAL A 415 -18.76 15.98 -13.92
CA VAL A 415 -19.02 16.41 -12.55
C VAL A 415 -18.34 17.77 -12.33
N PRO A 416 -19.09 18.85 -12.00
CA PRO A 416 -18.52 20.18 -11.79
C PRO A 416 -17.55 20.19 -10.62
N GLY A 417 -16.41 20.87 -10.79
CA GLY A 417 -15.42 21.08 -9.76
C GLY A 417 -14.16 20.23 -9.87
N GLY A 418 -14.02 19.43 -10.89
CA GLY A 418 -12.83 18.86 -11.54
C GLY A 418 -11.67 18.30 -10.75
N ASP A 419 -11.57 18.55 -9.48
CA ASP A 419 -10.60 17.97 -8.58
C ASP A 419 -11.35 17.10 -7.54
N VAL A 420 -11.98 16.02 -8.02
CA VAL A 420 -12.47 14.94 -7.14
C VAL A 420 -11.25 14.17 -6.56
N GLY A 421 -10.12 14.83 -6.51
CA GLY A 421 -8.90 14.40 -5.84
C GLY A 421 -8.99 14.55 -4.32
N GLY A 422 -10.19 14.45 -3.77
CA GLY A 422 -10.40 14.24 -2.35
C GLY A 422 -10.06 12.79 -2.01
N VAL A 423 -9.32 12.64 -0.98
CA VAL A 423 -8.65 11.50 -0.36
C VAL A 423 -9.47 10.19 -0.24
N TYR A 424 -10.74 10.12 -0.67
CA TYR A 424 -11.65 9.01 -0.38
C TYR A 424 -12.33 8.46 -1.62
N TYR A 425 -11.76 7.45 -2.22
CA TYR A 425 -12.12 6.77 -3.46
C TYR A 425 -13.40 5.92 -3.42
N ARG A 426 -14.23 6.00 -2.37
CA ARG A 426 -15.36 5.10 -2.15
C ARG A 426 -16.68 5.82 -1.92
N ALA A 427 -16.68 7.14 -2.00
CA ALA A 427 -17.89 7.94 -1.88
C ALA A 427 -18.67 7.96 -3.19
N PHE A 428 -19.09 6.77 -3.63
CA PHE A 428 -19.87 6.56 -4.83
C PHE A 428 -20.92 5.47 -4.59
N ALA A 429 -22.18 5.77 -4.84
CA ALA A 429 -23.29 4.84 -4.70
C ALA A 429 -24.35 5.06 -5.77
N TYR A 430 -25.06 4.01 -6.16
CA TYR A 430 -26.29 4.08 -6.91
C TYR A 430 -27.46 3.70 -6.00
N GLY A 431 -28.55 4.45 -6.07
CA GLY A 431 -29.76 4.13 -5.31
C GLY A 431 -30.83 5.20 -5.42
N GLY A 432 -32.10 4.79 -5.27
CA GLY A 432 -33.24 5.67 -5.48
C GLY A 432 -33.31 6.28 -6.88
N GLY A 433 -32.82 5.55 -7.90
CA GLY A 433 -32.76 6.02 -9.29
C GLY A 433 -31.75 7.14 -9.53
N SER A 434 -30.81 7.36 -8.64
CA SER A 434 -29.79 8.40 -8.73
C SER A 434 -28.41 7.85 -8.43
N LEU A 435 -27.40 8.50 -9.01
CA LEU A 435 -26.00 8.35 -8.60
C LEU A 435 -25.66 9.38 -7.55
N TRP A 436 -24.93 8.97 -6.54
CA TRP A 436 -24.51 9.78 -5.41
C TRP A 436 -22.99 9.83 -5.35
N LEU A 437 -22.43 11.03 -5.39
CA LEU A 437 -21.00 11.26 -5.45
C LEU A 437 -20.56 12.29 -4.41
N ASP A 438 -19.35 12.17 -3.94
CA ASP A 438 -18.74 13.24 -3.15
C ASP A 438 -18.47 14.47 -4.04
N GLY A 439 -18.73 15.65 -3.49
CA GLY A 439 -18.64 16.91 -4.22
C GLY A 439 -17.29 17.60 -4.07
N PRO A 440 -16.98 18.59 -4.93
CA PRO A 440 -15.63 19.12 -5.14
C PRO A 440 -15.06 20.02 -4.05
N ASP A 441 -15.83 20.45 -3.04
CA ASP A 441 -15.39 21.45 -2.05
C ASP A 441 -15.14 20.86 -0.67
N LEU A 442 -14.26 19.86 -0.59
CA LEU A 442 -13.91 19.18 0.66
C LEU A 442 -13.23 20.06 1.72
N ARG A 443 -12.75 21.26 1.34
CA ARG A 443 -12.01 22.13 2.27
C ARG A 443 -12.86 23.13 3.04
N LYS A 444 -14.05 23.42 2.53
CA LYS A 444 -14.93 24.44 3.13
C LYS A 444 -16.33 23.94 3.49
N HIS A 445 -16.90 23.06 2.68
CA HIS A 445 -18.24 22.50 2.89
C HIS A 445 -18.31 21.13 2.25
N ALA A 446 -18.64 20.12 3.05
CA ALA A 446 -18.97 18.81 2.52
C ALA A 446 -20.21 18.93 1.62
N THR A 447 -20.13 18.41 0.43
CA THR A 447 -21.25 18.32 -0.50
C THR A 447 -21.33 16.93 -1.07
N VAL A 448 -22.56 16.44 -1.26
CA VAL A 448 -22.83 15.27 -2.07
C VAL A 448 -23.56 15.71 -3.33
N ILE A 449 -23.19 15.15 -4.46
CA ILE A 449 -23.86 15.40 -5.76
C ILE A 449 -24.83 14.26 -6.01
N GLN A 450 -26.09 14.60 -6.15
CA GLN A 450 -27.11 13.72 -6.71
C GLN A 450 -27.15 13.93 -8.21
N LEU A 451 -26.89 12.87 -8.99
CA LEU A 451 -26.95 12.86 -10.46
C LEU A 451 -28.08 11.93 -10.90
N ASP A 452 -29.03 12.46 -11.63
CA ASP A 452 -30.07 11.69 -12.31
C ASP A 452 -29.48 11.10 -13.61
N PRO A 453 -29.33 9.78 -13.71
CA PRO A 453 -28.68 9.14 -14.86
C PRO A 453 -29.54 9.13 -16.14
N GLN A 454 -30.83 9.47 -16.06
CA GLN A 454 -31.69 9.56 -17.25
C GLN A 454 -31.63 10.94 -17.90
N SER A 455 -31.64 11.99 -17.08
CA SER A 455 -31.66 13.38 -17.57
C SER A 455 -30.29 14.06 -17.54
N GLY A 456 -29.30 13.48 -16.88
CA GLY A 456 -28.00 14.10 -16.62
C GLY A 456 -28.06 15.27 -15.64
N LYS A 457 -29.23 15.53 -15.02
CA LYS A 457 -29.42 16.64 -14.10
C LYS A 457 -28.67 16.39 -12.80
N GLN A 458 -27.87 17.38 -12.41
CA GLN A 458 -27.06 17.32 -11.19
C GLN A 458 -27.57 18.28 -10.14
N ARG A 459 -27.40 17.89 -8.89
CA ARG A 459 -27.77 18.69 -7.73
C ARG A 459 -26.77 18.50 -6.60
N ALA A 460 -26.15 19.60 -6.16
CA ALA A 460 -25.31 19.59 -4.97
C ALA A 460 -26.15 19.76 -3.69
N ILE A 461 -25.92 18.90 -2.70
CA ILE A 461 -26.56 18.92 -1.40
C ILE A 461 -25.46 19.09 -0.36
N ARG A 462 -25.57 20.12 0.49
CA ARG A 462 -24.60 20.39 1.53
C ARG A 462 -24.77 19.42 2.70
N LEU A 463 -23.69 18.82 3.15
CA LEU A 463 -23.60 17.99 4.33
C LEU A 463 -22.80 18.69 5.43
N PRO A 464 -23.02 18.37 6.72
CA PRO A 464 -22.22 18.94 7.80
C PRO A 464 -20.75 18.53 7.72
N ASN A 465 -20.47 17.31 7.28
CA ASN A 465 -19.12 16.74 7.24
C ASN A 465 -18.85 15.99 5.93
N PRO A 466 -17.58 15.94 5.46
CA PRO A 466 -17.21 15.21 4.25
C PRO A 466 -17.36 13.70 4.46
N GLY A 467 -18.02 13.03 3.50
CA GLY A 467 -18.17 11.57 3.51
C GLY A 467 -16.91 10.86 3.00
N ALA A 468 -16.49 9.79 3.67
CA ALA A 468 -15.42 8.90 3.19
C ALA A 468 -15.96 7.72 2.37
N ALA A 469 -17.19 7.28 2.64
CA ALA A 469 -17.92 6.29 1.89
C ALA A 469 -19.40 6.65 1.84
N LEU A 470 -20.10 6.22 0.81
CA LEU A 470 -21.54 6.38 0.63
C LEU A 470 -22.21 5.03 0.46
N ALA A 471 -23.39 4.87 1.05
CA ALA A 471 -24.24 3.70 0.87
C ALA A 471 -25.71 4.10 0.84
N TRP A 472 -26.47 3.49 -0.05
CA TRP A 472 -27.90 3.76 -0.18
C TRP A 472 -28.73 2.72 0.57
N ALA A 473 -29.71 3.17 1.31
CA ALA A 473 -30.68 2.36 2.04
C ALA A 473 -32.00 2.30 1.25
N GLU A 474 -32.22 1.20 0.52
CA GLU A 474 -33.42 1.03 -0.31
C GLU A 474 -34.71 1.05 0.52
N THR A 475 -34.71 0.46 1.70
CA THR A 475 -35.89 0.36 2.58
C THR A 475 -36.36 1.70 3.12
N SER A 476 -35.45 2.64 3.39
CA SER A 476 -35.77 3.96 3.95
C SER A 476 -35.71 5.09 2.92
N GLY A 477 -35.07 4.88 1.77
CA GLY A 477 -34.82 5.92 0.79
C GLY A 477 -33.83 6.97 1.27
N ASP A 478 -32.83 6.55 2.08
CA ASP A 478 -31.82 7.41 2.68
C ASP A 478 -30.42 7.12 2.14
N LEU A 479 -29.62 8.17 2.01
CA LEU A 479 -28.20 8.08 1.77
C LEU A 479 -27.43 8.16 3.09
N TRP A 480 -26.56 7.20 3.32
CA TRP A 480 -25.63 7.17 4.44
C TRP A 480 -24.22 7.53 4.00
N GLY A 481 -23.55 8.38 4.77
CA GLY A 481 -22.17 8.77 4.53
C GLY A 481 -21.31 8.63 5.78
N SER A 482 -20.07 8.14 5.65
CA SER A 482 -19.13 8.01 6.77
C SER A 482 -18.26 9.26 6.91
N ASN A 483 -18.05 9.74 8.15
CA ASN A 483 -17.21 10.91 8.46
C ASN A 483 -15.98 10.45 9.25
N TYR A 484 -14.96 10.02 8.53
CA TYR A 484 -13.75 9.39 9.10
C TYR A 484 -13.08 10.21 10.22
N GLY A 485 -12.93 11.54 10.02
CA GLY A 485 -12.22 12.40 10.96
C GLY A 485 -12.97 12.69 12.27
N GLU A 486 -14.28 12.42 12.33
CA GLU A 486 -15.14 12.86 13.42
C GLU A 486 -15.83 11.71 14.19
N GLY A 487 -15.66 10.46 13.72
CA GLY A 487 -16.34 9.31 14.35
C GLY A 487 -17.86 9.38 14.24
N THR A 488 -18.38 9.89 13.12
CA THR A 488 -19.82 10.05 12.91
C THR A 488 -20.25 9.53 11.55
N LEU A 489 -21.54 9.25 11.41
CA LEU A 489 -22.20 9.04 10.12
C LEU A 489 -23.15 10.20 9.83
N THR A 490 -23.31 10.51 8.56
CA THR A 490 -24.35 11.40 8.06
C THR A 490 -25.46 10.60 7.41
N ARG A 491 -26.70 10.81 7.81
CA ARG A 491 -27.90 10.28 7.18
C ARG A 491 -28.62 11.41 6.45
N LEU A 492 -28.77 11.28 5.13
CA LEU A 492 -29.51 12.21 4.28
C LEU A 492 -30.81 11.57 3.82
N HIS A 493 -31.94 12.09 4.26
CA HIS A 493 -33.26 11.70 3.74
C HIS A 493 -33.44 12.27 2.34
N ALA A 494 -33.37 11.44 1.31
CA ALA A 494 -33.40 11.93 -0.07
C ALA A 494 -34.69 12.68 -0.44
N SER A 495 -35.84 12.27 0.12
CA SER A 495 -37.16 12.88 -0.14
C SER A 495 -37.34 14.24 0.54
N THR A 496 -36.98 14.37 1.81
CA THR A 496 -37.16 15.59 2.62
C THR A 496 -35.94 16.48 2.63
N ARG A 497 -34.74 15.90 2.34
CA ARG A 497 -33.42 16.50 2.47
C ARG A 497 -33.01 16.86 3.91
N ALA A 498 -33.70 16.28 4.87
CA ALA A 498 -33.24 16.35 6.23
C ALA A 498 -31.92 15.62 6.40
N VAL A 499 -31.01 16.20 7.16
CA VAL A 499 -29.69 15.66 7.42
C VAL A 499 -29.57 15.42 8.92
N GLU A 500 -29.22 14.19 9.29
CA GLU A 500 -28.97 13.78 10.66
C GLU A 500 -27.51 13.33 10.81
N THR A 501 -26.92 13.58 11.97
CA THR A 501 -25.60 13.08 12.34
C THR A 501 -25.75 12.02 13.42
N VAL A 502 -25.15 10.86 13.20
CA VAL A 502 -25.17 9.72 14.10
C VAL A 502 -23.75 9.44 14.61
N ASN A 503 -23.56 9.45 15.93
CA ASN A 503 -22.27 9.12 16.52
C ASN A 503 -22.02 7.61 16.45
N VAL A 504 -20.80 7.23 16.06
CA VAL A 504 -20.28 5.86 16.10
C VAL A 504 -19.01 5.84 16.92
N SER A 505 -18.65 4.69 17.50
CA SER A 505 -17.43 4.57 18.31
C SER A 505 -16.17 4.38 17.49
N ALA A 506 -16.34 3.98 16.23
CA ALA A 506 -15.27 3.70 15.28
C ALA A 506 -14.81 4.97 14.53
N ARG A 507 -13.66 4.88 13.86
CA ARG A 507 -13.32 5.76 12.74
C ARG A 507 -13.93 5.19 11.47
N PRO A 508 -15.12 5.63 11.08
CA PRO A 508 -15.93 4.97 10.09
C PRO A 508 -15.25 5.07 8.71
N GLY A 509 -14.84 3.92 8.18
CA GLY A 509 -14.28 3.79 6.85
C GLY A 509 -15.36 3.43 5.83
N HIS A 510 -15.49 2.14 5.53
CA HIS A 510 -16.46 1.63 4.58
C HIS A 510 -17.86 1.48 5.20
N LEU A 511 -18.88 1.74 4.40
CA LEU A 511 -20.30 1.55 4.76
C LEU A 511 -20.93 0.51 3.85
N LEU A 512 -21.84 -0.26 4.43
CA LEU A 512 -22.75 -1.15 3.73
C LEU A 512 -24.14 -1.01 4.35
N VAL A 513 -25.17 -0.98 3.52
CA VAL A 513 -26.55 -1.14 3.97
C VAL A 513 -27.07 -2.49 3.48
N ASP A 514 -27.48 -3.33 4.42
CA ASP A 514 -28.10 -4.62 4.16
C ASP A 514 -29.47 -4.67 4.82
N GLY A 515 -30.53 -4.63 4.02
CA GLY A 515 -31.91 -4.48 4.49
C GLY A 515 -32.09 -3.26 5.36
N ASP A 516 -32.48 -3.47 6.62
CA ASP A 516 -32.70 -2.41 7.62
C ASP A 516 -31.47 -2.16 8.53
N THR A 517 -30.31 -2.65 8.14
CA THR A 517 -29.08 -2.53 8.94
C THR A 517 -27.98 -1.81 8.18
N VAL A 518 -27.38 -0.79 8.82
CA VAL A 518 -26.15 -0.14 8.35
C VAL A 518 -24.96 -0.81 9.05
N TRP A 519 -24.02 -1.27 8.28
CA TRP A 519 -22.75 -1.83 8.74
C TRP A 519 -21.62 -0.86 8.48
N VAL A 520 -20.76 -0.67 9.47
CA VAL A 520 -19.68 0.31 9.47
C VAL A 520 -18.36 -0.39 9.76
N GLY A 521 -17.41 -0.35 8.83
CA GLY A 521 -16.06 -0.83 9.04
C GLY A 521 -15.20 0.25 9.70
N ASP A 522 -14.41 -0.14 10.69
CA ASP A 522 -13.41 0.74 11.30
C ASP A 522 -12.05 0.54 10.61
N TRP A 523 -11.42 1.63 10.18
CA TRP A 523 -10.12 1.56 9.53
C TRP A 523 -8.95 1.32 10.49
N ASP A 524 -9.07 1.71 11.73
CA ASP A 524 -7.97 1.69 12.70
C ASP A 524 -8.07 0.52 13.69
N SER A 525 -9.28 -0.02 13.88
CA SER A 525 -9.53 -1.14 14.79
C SER A 525 -10.25 -2.30 14.09
N PRO A 526 -10.07 -3.52 14.59
CA PRO A 526 -10.63 -4.72 13.97
C PRO A 526 -12.08 -4.94 14.39
N GLY A 527 -12.96 -4.03 14.07
CA GLY A 527 -14.36 -4.13 14.44
C GLY A 527 -15.30 -3.69 13.33
N LEU A 528 -16.52 -4.20 13.39
CA LEU A 528 -17.66 -3.71 12.64
C LEU A 528 -18.67 -3.15 13.63
N GLU A 529 -19.19 -1.97 13.34
CA GLU A 529 -20.39 -1.50 14.04
C GLU A 529 -21.61 -1.73 13.17
N ARG A 530 -22.73 -2.03 13.81
CA ARG A 530 -24.01 -2.12 13.14
C ARG A 530 -25.07 -1.28 13.86
N LEU A 531 -25.92 -0.64 13.08
CA LEU A 531 -27.03 0.17 13.58
C LEU A 531 -28.24 0.04 12.65
N PRO A 532 -29.47 0.27 13.15
CA PRO A 532 -30.64 0.24 12.33
C PRO A 532 -30.63 1.40 11.32
N ALA A 533 -31.00 1.12 10.07
CA ALA A 533 -31.16 2.13 9.03
C ALA A 533 -32.37 3.02 9.27
N VAL A 534 -33.35 2.54 10.05
CA VAL A 534 -34.60 3.24 10.39
C VAL A 534 -34.75 3.32 11.90
N GLY A 535 -35.14 4.47 12.41
CA GLY A 535 -35.41 4.67 13.85
C GLY A 535 -34.17 5.17 14.63
N PRO A 536 -34.18 5.11 15.96
CA PRO A 536 -33.11 5.63 16.79
C PRO A 536 -31.85 4.77 16.62
N SER A 537 -30.79 5.41 16.12
CA SER A 537 -29.55 4.76 15.77
C SER A 537 -28.66 4.58 17.00
N ARG A 538 -28.61 3.38 17.56
CA ARG A 538 -27.61 2.99 18.57
C ARG A 538 -26.67 1.95 17.98
N PRO A 539 -25.40 2.30 17.76
CA PRO A 539 -24.43 1.37 17.22
C PRO A 539 -24.15 0.21 18.19
N ARG A 540 -23.93 -0.98 17.64
CA ARG A 540 -23.50 -2.18 18.38
C ARG A 540 -22.23 -2.69 17.74
N LEU A 541 -21.19 -2.87 18.54
CA LEU A 541 -19.92 -3.42 18.09
C LEU A 541 -20.05 -4.93 17.80
N VAL A 542 -19.49 -5.35 16.69
CA VAL A 542 -19.20 -6.75 16.33
C VAL A 542 -17.70 -6.88 16.31
N ASP A 543 -17.13 -7.51 17.32
CA ASP A 543 -15.68 -7.66 17.50
C ASP A 543 -15.14 -8.75 16.56
N LEU A 544 -14.08 -8.42 15.81
CA LEU A 544 -13.35 -9.38 15.00
C LEU A 544 -12.05 -9.71 15.73
N PRO A 545 -11.78 -10.98 16.07
CA PRO A 545 -10.58 -11.36 16.80
C PRO A 545 -9.32 -11.30 15.91
N VAL A 546 -8.93 -10.08 15.52
CA VAL A 546 -7.76 -9.80 14.68
C VAL A 546 -6.48 -9.86 15.51
N ARG A 547 -5.39 -10.34 14.89
CA ARG A 547 -4.10 -10.56 15.56
C ARG A 547 -3.13 -9.40 15.45
N THR A 548 -3.38 -8.44 14.55
CA THR A 548 -2.46 -7.33 14.25
C THR A 548 -3.01 -6.00 14.70
N PHE A 549 -2.24 -5.26 15.49
CA PHE A 549 -2.59 -3.89 15.89
C PHE A 549 -2.71 -2.98 14.66
N GLY A 550 -3.80 -2.23 14.54
CA GLY A 550 -4.08 -1.36 13.39
C GLY A 550 -4.60 -2.10 12.14
N GLY A 551 -5.10 -3.32 12.29
CA GLY A 551 -5.70 -4.13 11.22
C GLY A 551 -7.17 -3.83 11.01
N GLY A 552 -7.52 -2.60 10.57
CA GLY A 552 -8.91 -2.22 10.34
C GLY A 552 -9.60 -2.94 9.18
N VAL A 553 -10.92 -2.83 9.17
CA VAL A 553 -11.79 -3.36 8.10
C VAL A 553 -11.70 -2.45 6.88
N TRP A 554 -11.33 -3.04 5.72
CA TRP A 554 -11.12 -2.28 4.50
C TRP A 554 -12.37 -2.20 3.62
N LEU A 555 -13.03 -3.31 3.36
CA LEU A 555 -14.28 -3.41 2.59
C LEU A 555 -15.24 -4.39 3.22
N ILE A 556 -16.53 -4.13 3.00
CA ILE A 556 -17.65 -4.94 3.50
C ILE A 556 -18.60 -5.20 2.34
N ALA A 557 -19.09 -6.43 2.21
CA ALA A 557 -20.16 -6.80 1.30
C ALA A 557 -21.21 -7.66 2.01
N ALA A 558 -22.42 -7.73 1.49
CA ALA A 558 -23.48 -8.62 1.95
C ALA A 558 -23.88 -9.59 0.86
N GLY A 559 -24.12 -10.83 1.22
CA GLY A 559 -24.63 -11.85 0.33
C GLY A 559 -24.57 -13.24 0.96
N GLU A 560 -25.35 -14.16 0.40
CA GLU A 560 -25.48 -15.54 0.86
C GLU A 560 -25.85 -15.66 2.36
N GLY A 561 -26.62 -14.66 2.87
CA GLY A 561 -27.06 -14.61 4.25
C GLY A 561 -26.00 -14.17 5.27
N TYR A 562 -24.84 -13.70 4.79
CA TYR A 562 -23.70 -13.27 5.62
C TYR A 562 -23.22 -11.87 5.26
N ILE A 563 -22.46 -11.29 6.17
CA ILE A 563 -21.64 -10.10 5.94
C ILE A 563 -20.20 -10.56 5.75
N TRP A 564 -19.55 -10.03 4.74
CA TRP A 564 -18.18 -10.34 4.39
C TRP A 564 -17.31 -9.11 4.58
N ALA A 565 -16.15 -9.27 5.20
CA ALA A 565 -15.25 -8.15 5.50
C ALA A 565 -13.79 -8.49 5.21
N THR A 566 -13.04 -7.57 4.62
CA THR A 566 -11.62 -7.75 4.37
C THR A 566 -10.79 -7.00 5.41
N THR A 567 -9.74 -7.67 5.93
CA THR A 567 -8.72 -7.10 6.80
C THR A 567 -7.34 -7.34 6.18
N PRO A 568 -6.84 -6.43 5.31
CA PRO A 568 -5.62 -6.66 4.54
C PRO A 568 -4.37 -6.87 5.40
N ARG A 569 -4.23 -6.15 6.51
CA ARG A 569 -3.08 -6.29 7.43
C ARG A 569 -3.04 -7.63 8.14
N ASP A 570 -4.21 -8.17 8.48
CA ASP A 570 -4.33 -9.52 9.07
C ASP A 570 -4.37 -10.64 8.02
N ARG A 571 -4.34 -10.27 6.73
CA ARG A 571 -4.48 -11.20 5.60
C ARG A 571 -5.67 -12.14 5.80
N ALA A 572 -6.83 -11.57 6.05
CA ALA A 572 -8.02 -12.35 6.28
C ALA A 572 -9.26 -11.79 5.56
N LEU A 573 -10.08 -12.70 5.08
CA LEU A 573 -11.49 -12.49 4.79
C LEU A 573 -12.28 -12.99 5.99
N TRP A 574 -13.32 -12.28 6.37
CA TRP A 574 -14.21 -12.65 7.47
C TRP A 574 -15.61 -12.91 6.94
N ARG A 575 -16.22 -14.00 7.37
CA ARG A 575 -17.65 -14.27 7.21
C ARG A 575 -18.35 -14.07 8.54
N ILE A 576 -19.31 -13.15 8.59
CA ILE A 576 -20.04 -12.75 9.81
C ILE A 576 -21.51 -13.09 9.65
N ASP A 577 -22.07 -13.84 10.59
CA ASP A 577 -23.50 -14.09 10.66
C ASP A 577 -24.22 -12.83 11.23
N PRO A 578 -25.08 -12.16 10.46
CA PRO A 578 -25.74 -10.93 10.91
C PRO A 578 -26.74 -11.13 12.03
N LYS A 579 -27.19 -12.37 12.29
CA LYS A 579 -28.14 -12.72 13.36
C LYS A 579 -27.45 -12.98 14.67
N THR A 580 -26.35 -13.74 14.65
CA THR A 580 -25.62 -14.17 15.85
C THR A 580 -24.43 -13.27 16.18
N ASN A 581 -23.90 -12.51 15.20
CA ASN A 581 -22.62 -11.78 15.20
C ASN A 581 -21.39 -12.72 15.29
N GLU A 582 -21.57 -14.00 15.01
CA GLU A 582 -20.45 -14.93 14.98
C GLU A 582 -19.59 -14.64 13.74
N ALA A 583 -18.28 -14.44 13.95
CA ALA A 583 -17.34 -14.13 12.90
C ALA A 583 -16.37 -15.31 12.67
N LYS A 584 -16.31 -15.80 11.44
CA LYS A 584 -15.39 -16.85 11.02
C LYS A 584 -14.28 -16.27 10.16
N ARG A 585 -13.02 -16.49 10.60
CA ARG A 585 -11.82 -16.04 9.90
C ARG A 585 -11.42 -17.01 8.79
N ILE A 586 -11.17 -16.48 7.59
CA ILE A 586 -10.66 -17.21 6.42
C ILE A 586 -9.27 -16.62 6.14
N PRO A 587 -8.18 -17.36 6.41
CA PRO A 587 -6.83 -16.87 6.18
C PRO A 587 -6.56 -16.77 4.68
N MET A 588 -6.01 -15.63 4.25
CA MET A 588 -5.61 -15.38 2.87
C MET A 588 -4.08 -15.35 2.76
N PRO A 589 -3.48 -15.99 1.75
CA PRO A 589 -2.02 -15.95 1.59
C PRO A 589 -1.50 -14.57 1.20
N TYR A 590 -2.38 -13.73 0.64
CA TYR A 590 -2.09 -12.34 0.25
C TYR A 590 -3.13 -11.39 0.83
N PRO A 591 -2.79 -10.09 1.01
CA PRO A 591 -3.74 -9.10 1.52
C PRO A 591 -5.00 -8.98 0.66
N PRO A 592 -6.20 -9.27 1.20
CA PRO A 592 -7.45 -9.03 0.51
C PRO A 592 -7.79 -7.55 0.53
N THR A 593 -8.23 -6.98 -0.60
CA THR A 593 -8.53 -5.54 -0.72
C THR A 593 -9.99 -5.26 -1.03
N GLY A 594 -10.58 -5.99 -1.95
CA GLY A 594 -11.99 -5.90 -2.31
C GLY A 594 -12.73 -7.16 -1.93
N VAL A 595 -14.03 -7.02 -1.69
CA VAL A 595 -14.97 -8.14 -1.57
C VAL A 595 -16.31 -7.74 -2.14
N ASP A 596 -16.91 -8.62 -2.90
CA ASP A 596 -18.30 -8.53 -3.34
C ASP A 596 -18.93 -9.94 -3.46
N VAL A 597 -20.25 -10.00 -3.44
CA VAL A 597 -21.00 -11.27 -3.42
C VAL A 597 -22.11 -11.22 -4.44
N ASN A 598 -22.14 -12.20 -5.33
CA ASN A 598 -23.19 -12.32 -6.34
C ASN A 598 -23.37 -13.78 -6.77
N GLU A 599 -24.64 -14.20 -6.98
CA GLU A 599 -25.03 -15.48 -7.56
C GLU A 599 -24.39 -16.72 -6.90
N GLY A 600 -24.31 -16.73 -5.57
CA GLY A 600 -23.76 -17.86 -4.82
C GLY A 600 -22.24 -17.84 -4.65
N ASP A 601 -21.57 -16.80 -5.09
CA ASP A 601 -20.10 -16.69 -5.04
C ASP A 601 -19.63 -15.46 -4.29
N VAL A 602 -18.50 -15.61 -3.62
CA VAL A 602 -17.79 -14.50 -2.96
C VAL A 602 -16.52 -14.18 -3.73
N TRP A 603 -16.43 -12.98 -4.27
CA TRP A 603 -15.31 -12.51 -5.06
C TRP A 603 -14.40 -11.63 -4.22
N VAL A 604 -13.11 -11.97 -4.16
CA VAL A 604 -12.13 -11.27 -3.33
C VAL A 604 -10.92 -10.89 -4.15
N THR A 605 -10.63 -9.60 -4.23
CA THR A 605 -9.35 -9.15 -4.81
C THR A 605 -8.23 -9.30 -3.81
N VAL A 606 -7.09 -9.81 -4.25
CA VAL A 606 -5.89 -9.97 -3.42
C VAL A 606 -4.69 -9.31 -4.07
N ARG A 607 -3.89 -8.58 -3.27
CA ARG A 607 -2.69 -7.89 -3.73
C ARG A 607 -1.43 -8.62 -3.31
N ARG A 608 -0.34 -8.37 -4.04
CA ARG A 608 0.99 -8.89 -3.68
C ARG A 608 1.49 -8.31 -2.37
N THR A 609 1.23 -7.03 -2.13
CA THR A 609 1.69 -6.28 -0.95
C THR A 609 0.55 -5.45 -0.36
N CYS A 610 0.60 -5.23 0.94
CA CYS A 610 -0.33 -4.33 1.64
C CYS A 610 0.25 -2.91 1.66
N HIS A 611 -0.50 -1.92 1.16
CA HIS A 611 -0.03 -0.54 1.06
C HIS A 611 0.10 0.21 2.40
N LEU A 612 -0.42 -0.33 3.49
CA LEU A 612 -0.44 0.32 4.80
C LEU A 612 0.42 -0.43 5.83
N GLY A 613 1.71 -0.65 5.51
CA GLY A 613 2.69 -1.10 6.51
C GLY A 613 2.41 -2.49 7.10
N CYS A 614 1.85 -3.41 6.33
CA CYS A 614 1.81 -4.83 6.73
C CYS A 614 3.24 -5.37 6.69
N ARG A 615 3.93 -5.34 7.83
CA ARG A 615 5.13 -6.14 8.05
C ARG A 615 4.66 -7.54 8.43
N GLY A 616 5.00 -8.53 7.60
CA GLY A 616 4.90 -9.93 7.94
C GLY A 616 6.02 -10.32 8.87
#